data_89b4e8d9cf633c14275e42db37d04b1e
#
_entry.id   89b4e8d9cf633c14275e42db37d04b1e
#
_cell.length_a   1.000
_cell.length_b   1.000
_cell.length_c   1.000
_cell.angle_alpha   90.00
_cell.angle_beta   90.00
_cell.angle_gamma   90.00
#
_symmetry.space_group_name_H-M   'P 1'
#
loop_
_entity.id
_entity.type
_entity.pdbx_description
1 polymer ?
#
loop_
_entity_poly.entity_id
_entity_poly.type
_entity_poly.pdbx_seq_one_letter_code
_entity_poly.pdbx_strand_id
1 'polypeptide(L)'
;MKNSGHRLGTSGTPTENTIEGLQRSLGNASRSDFRYWEFDIRESSDGKVFVFHDDAITVDGSLSETSGMAFSKIHAAGLQKGISIPLFSEVCEHLREREEPVMVEIKHLETDQARSEVLDTISKMRKWKVMATPIRFSRSFPEETRDEWRSRFESEGVELVRVGRHRLNLFRSCKTRMGWFFAQPRWLFGL
;
A
#
# COMPACT_ATOMS: atom_id res chain seq x y z
N MET A 1 -12.72 11.60 -2.04
CA MET A 1 -12.27 12.50 -0.95
C MET A 1 -10.76 12.43 -0.93
N LYS A 2 -10.07 13.57 -0.98
CA LYS A 2 -8.60 13.62 -0.99
C LYS A 2 -8.09 13.28 0.41
N ASN A 3 -7.08 12.41 0.52
CA ASN A 3 -6.38 12.13 1.78
C ASN A 3 -4.98 12.71 1.71
N SER A 4 -4.67 13.70 2.54
CA SER A 4 -3.35 14.34 2.56
C SER A 4 -2.23 13.44 3.13
N GLY A 5 -2.58 12.25 3.66
CA GLY A 5 -1.62 11.22 4.07
C GLY A 5 -1.35 10.15 2.99
N HIS A 6 -1.92 10.27 1.78
CA HIS A 6 -1.75 9.30 0.68
C HIS A 6 -0.30 9.25 0.18
N ARG A 7 0.25 8.04 0.05
CA ARG A 7 1.66 7.77 -0.29
C ARG A 7 2.65 8.53 0.61
N LEU A 8 2.45 8.36 1.92
CA LEU A 8 3.21 9.07 2.96
C LEU A 8 3.12 10.60 2.85
N GLY A 9 1.96 11.10 2.35
CA GLY A 9 1.64 12.53 2.31
C GLY A 9 2.21 13.31 1.12
N THR A 10 2.94 12.67 0.22
CA THR A 10 3.61 13.30 -0.93
C THR A 10 3.17 12.73 -2.27
N SER A 11 1.94 12.20 -2.35
CA SER A 11 1.37 11.61 -3.56
C SER A 11 1.49 12.50 -4.79
N GLY A 12 1.98 11.95 -5.90
CA GLY A 12 2.18 12.66 -7.17
C GLY A 12 3.46 13.49 -7.21
N THR A 13 4.37 13.32 -6.27
CA THR A 13 5.70 13.93 -6.27
C THR A 13 6.81 12.86 -6.35
N PRO A 14 8.06 13.22 -6.69
CA PRO A 14 9.16 12.27 -6.71
C PRO A 14 9.48 11.64 -5.34
N THR A 15 9.03 12.23 -4.23
CA THR A 15 9.25 11.73 -2.87
C THR A 15 8.08 10.92 -2.33
N GLU A 16 7.09 10.56 -3.16
CA GLU A 16 5.99 9.70 -2.70
C GLU A 16 6.50 8.33 -2.25
N ASN A 17 5.89 7.77 -1.21
CA ASN A 17 6.30 6.48 -0.64
C ASN A 17 7.75 6.43 -0.14
N THR A 18 8.32 7.56 0.27
CA THR A 18 9.67 7.64 0.85
C THR A 18 9.65 8.17 2.29
N ILE A 19 10.69 7.84 3.05
CA ILE A 19 10.88 8.38 4.41
C ILE A 19 11.08 9.90 4.36
N GLU A 20 11.82 10.40 3.37
CA GLU A 20 11.99 11.84 3.17
C GLU A 20 10.66 12.56 2.94
N GLY A 21 9.80 11.97 2.07
CA GLY A 21 8.45 12.49 1.82
C GLY A 21 7.59 12.49 3.09
N LEU A 22 7.62 11.41 3.88
CA LEU A 22 6.95 11.34 5.17
C LEU A 22 7.41 12.47 6.10
N GLN A 23 8.72 12.63 6.29
CA GLN A 23 9.28 13.64 7.18
C GLN A 23 8.85 15.06 6.79
N ARG A 24 8.84 15.37 5.50
CA ARG A 24 8.39 16.67 4.97
C ARG A 24 6.88 16.90 5.16
N SER A 25 6.10 15.83 5.21
CA SER A 25 4.64 15.89 5.23
C SER A 25 4.01 15.64 6.61
N LEU A 26 4.79 15.48 7.68
CA LEU A 26 4.26 15.21 9.03
C LEU A 26 3.18 16.20 9.47
N GLY A 27 3.31 17.49 9.08
CA GLY A 27 2.29 18.52 9.32
C GLY A 27 0.92 18.24 8.65
N ASN A 28 0.86 17.33 7.67
CA ASN A 28 -0.40 16.96 7.02
C ASN A 28 -1.39 16.29 7.99
N ALA A 29 -0.90 15.68 9.08
CA ALA A 29 -1.75 15.05 10.08
C ALA A 29 -2.74 16.04 10.74
N SER A 30 -2.41 17.33 10.79
CA SER A 30 -3.27 18.39 11.32
C SER A 30 -4.27 18.98 10.29
N ARG A 31 -4.25 18.51 9.05
CA ARG A 31 -5.11 19.04 7.99
C ARG A 31 -6.52 18.44 8.05
N SER A 32 -7.51 19.21 7.68
CA SER A 32 -8.91 18.75 7.63
C SER A 32 -9.17 17.65 6.59
N ASP A 33 -8.30 17.50 5.58
CA ASP A 33 -8.36 16.46 4.56
C ASP A 33 -7.48 15.25 4.90
N PHE A 34 -6.79 15.21 6.05
CA PHE A 34 -6.08 14.04 6.54
C PHE A 34 -7.08 13.00 7.09
N ARG A 35 -6.81 11.72 6.78
CA ARG A 35 -7.59 10.58 7.27
C ARG A 35 -6.71 9.52 7.93
N TYR A 36 -5.62 9.18 7.28
CA TYR A 36 -4.63 8.18 7.69
C TYR A 36 -3.37 8.35 6.84
N TRP A 37 -2.25 7.92 7.35
CA TRP A 37 -1.08 7.65 6.51
C TRP A 37 -1.36 6.44 5.65
N GLU A 38 -1.02 6.51 4.39
CA GLU A 38 -1.16 5.38 3.48
C GLU A 38 0.12 5.22 2.66
N PHE A 39 0.52 3.97 2.45
CA PHE A 39 1.64 3.62 1.60
C PHE A 39 1.47 2.25 0.96
N ASP A 40 2.20 2.05 -0.14
CA ASP A 40 2.08 0.89 -1.02
C ASP A 40 3.24 -0.07 -0.78
N ILE A 41 2.96 -1.36 -0.57
CA ILE A 41 4.00 -2.39 -0.35
C ILE A 41 4.04 -3.40 -1.48
N ARG A 42 5.28 -3.88 -1.74
CA ARG A 42 5.60 -4.92 -2.71
C ARG A 42 6.66 -5.85 -2.16
N GLU A 43 6.76 -7.03 -2.76
CA GLU A 43 7.84 -7.97 -2.53
C GLU A 43 8.78 -8.01 -3.74
N SER A 44 10.08 -8.02 -3.49
CA SER A 44 11.16 -8.22 -4.47
C SER A 44 11.44 -9.71 -4.68
N SER A 45 12.18 -10.05 -5.75
CA SER A 45 12.52 -11.46 -6.05
C SER A 45 13.38 -12.15 -4.99
N ASP A 46 14.02 -11.39 -4.11
CA ASP A 46 14.78 -11.90 -2.96
C ASP A 46 14.01 -11.83 -1.64
N GLY A 47 12.65 -11.73 -1.71
CA GLY A 47 11.75 -11.82 -0.56
C GLY A 47 11.75 -10.60 0.36
N LYS A 48 12.27 -9.45 -0.09
CA LYS A 48 12.22 -8.22 0.71
C LYS A 48 10.92 -7.47 0.48
N VAL A 49 10.22 -7.10 1.55
CA VAL A 49 9.06 -6.22 1.48
C VAL A 49 9.54 -4.77 1.47
N PHE A 50 9.16 -4.02 0.45
CA PHE A 50 9.59 -2.63 0.24
C PHE A 50 8.41 -1.72 -0.12
N VAL A 51 8.59 -0.40 -0.03
CA VAL A 51 7.52 0.58 -0.20
C VAL A 51 7.67 1.28 -1.55
N PHE A 52 6.78 0.94 -2.49
CA PHE A 52 6.78 1.51 -3.83
C PHE A 52 5.42 1.29 -4.52
N HIS A 53 4.94 2.29 -5.28
CA HIS A 53 3.63 2.19 -5.93
C HIS A 53 3.63 1.38 -7.22
N ASP A 54 4.59 1.63 -8.14
CA ASP A 54 4.53 1.14 -9.51
C ASP A 54 4.95 -0.33 -9.65
N ASP A 55 4.40 -1.03 -10.63
CA ASP A 55 4.75 -2.42 -10.93
C ASP A 55 6.17 -2.56 -11.51
N ALA A 56 6.69 -1.47 -12.08
CA ALA A 56 7.98 -1.47 -12.77
C ALA A 56 8.78 -0.18 -12.49
N ILE A 57 10.10 -0.30 -12.61
CA ILE A 57 11.05 0.82 -12.51
C ILE A 57 12.01 0.79 -13.71
N THR A 58 12.47 1.95 -14.13
CA THR A 58 13.47 2.04 -15.22
C THR A 58 14.86 1.70 -14.69
N VAL A 59 15.51 0.71 -15.31
CA VAL A 59 16.89 0.30 -15.05
C VAL A 59 17.63 0.37 -16.38
N ASP A 60 18.73 1.09 -16.44
CA ASP A 60 19.57 1.24 -17.64
C ASP A 60 18.76 1.61 -18.90
N GLY A 61 17.80 2.51 -18.76
CA GLY A 61 16.93 3.00 -19.83
C GLY A 61 15.77 2.08 -20.20
N SER A 62 15.65 0.89 -19.62
CA SER A 62 14.59 -0.08 -19.87
C SER A 62 13.65 -0.23 -18.70
N LEU A 63 12.34 -0.37 -18.95
CA LEU A 63 11.33 -0.61 -17.92
C LEU A 63 11.41 -2.08 -17.48
N SER A 64 11.62 -2.32 -16.19
CA SER A 64 11.77 -3.65 -15.59
C SER A 64 10.76 -3.84 -14.45
N GLU A 65 10.10 -5.00 -14.41
CA GLU A 65 9.16 -5.33 -13.33
C GLU A 65 9.89 -5.52 -11.99
N THR A 66 9.37 -4.88 -10.94
CA THR A 66 9.97 -4.89 -9.61
C THR A 66 9.93 -6.28 -8.96
N SER A 67 8.88 -7.07 -9.22
CA SER A 67 8.75 -8.45 -8.70
C SER A 67 9.82 -9.41 -9.20
N GLY A 68 10.39 -9.15 -10.38
CA GLY A 68 11.50 -9.96 -10.95
C GLY A 68 12.90 -9.52 -10.52
N MET A 69 13.02 -8.52 -9.65
CA MET A 69 14.30 -7.91 -9.28
C MET A 69 14.60 -8.05 -7.78
N ALA A 70 15.87 -8.28 -7.44
CA ALA A 70 16.34 -8.16 -6.06
C ALA A 70 16.20 -6.71 -5.56
N PHE A 71 15.89 -6.54 -4.28
CA PHE A 71 15.68 -5.21 -3.68
C PHE A 71 16.87 -4.28 -3.88
N SER A 72 18.09 -4.79 -3.79
CA SER A 72 19.30 -3.98 -4.01
C SER A 72 19.34 -3.30 -5.38
N LYS A 73 18.86 -3.98 -6.43
CA LYS A 73 18.75 -3.40 -7.78
C LYS A 73 17.64 -2.36 -7.87
N ILE A 74 16.48 -2.63 -7.25
CA ILE A 74 15.35 -1.69 -7.19
C ILE A 74 15.77 -0.40 -6.48
N HIS A 75 16.42 -0.54 -5.32
CA HIS A 75 16.91 0.59 -4.55
C HIS A 75 17.95 1.42 -5.31
N ALA A 76 18.93 0.75 -5.96
CA ALA A 76 19.92 1.43 -6.80
C ALA A 76 19.29 2.18 -7.97
N ALA A 77 18.29 1.59 -8.64
CA ALA A 77 17.54 2.25 -9.71
C ALA A 77 16.74 3.47 -9.20
N GLY A 78 16.19 3.39 -8.00
CA GLY A 78 15.57 4.53 -7.31
C GLY A 78 16.57 5.65 -7.07
N LEU A 79 17.73 5.34 -6.51
CA LEU A 79 18.79 6.31 -6.22
C LEU A 79 19.28 7.04 -7.46
N GLN A 80 19.39 6.35 -8.61
CA GLN A 80 19.73 7.00 -9.90
C GLN A 80 18.70 8.08 -10.31
N LYS A 81 17.49 7.99 -9.80
CA LYS A 81 16.42 9.00 -10.01
C LYS A 81 16.24 9.96 -8.83
N GLY A 82 17.14 9.92 -7.85
CA GLY A 82 17.05 10.73 -6.64
C GLY A 82 15.95 10.27 -5.66
N ILE A 83 15.51 9.00 -5.77
CA ILE A 83 14.45 8.42 -4.93
C ILE A 83 15.07 7.34 -4.04
N SER A 84 15.05 7.51 -2.73
CA SER A 84 15.43 6.47 -1.77
C SER A 84 14.22 5.59 -1.47
N ILE A 85 14.09 4.45 -2.18
CA ILE A 85 13.02 3.48 -1.97
C ILE A 85 13.27 2.73 -0.66
N PRO A 86 12.38 2.83 0.37
CA PRO A 86 12.63 2.22 1.67
C PRO A 86 12.11 0.79 1.74
N LEU A 87 12.65 0.03 2.68
CA LEU A 87 12.04 -1.21 3.15
C LEU A 87 10.74 -0.92 3.93
N PHE A 88 9.82 -1.88 3.95
CA PHE A 88 8.61 -1.82 4.76
C PHE A 88 8.91 -1.63 6.24
N SER A 89 9.90 -2.37 6.77
CA SER A 89 10.34 -2.27 8.16
C SER A 89 10.83 -0.86 8.53
N GLU A 90 11.53 -0.17 7.62
CA GLU A 90 12.02 1.19 7.86
C GLU A 90 10.87 2.19 7.99
N VAL A 91 9.86 2.09 7.12
CA VAL A 91 8.66 2.95 7.21
C VAL A 91 7.87 2.65 8.47
N CYS A 92 7.73 1.37 8.84
CA CYS A 92 7.07 0.97 10.09
C CYS A 92 7.76 1.58 11.31
N GLU A 93 9.09 1.60 11.35
CA GLU A 93 9.86 2.20 12.44
C GLU A 93 9.57 3.70 12.60
N HIS A 94 9.46 4.44 11.48
CA HIS A 94 9.14 5.87 11.51
C HIS A 94 7.70 6.19 11.92
N LEU A 95 6.77 5.24 11.74
CA LEU A 95 5.35 5.43 12.06
C LEU A 95 4.92 4.76 13.37
N ARG A 96 5.78 3.92 13.99
CA ARG A 96 5.46 3.11 15.17
C ARG A 96 4.92 3.94 16.34
N GLU A 97 5.58 5.02 16.65
CA GLU A 97 5.26 5.89 17.80
C GLU A 97 4.19 6.93 17.49
N ARG A 98 3.60 6.87 16.28
CA ARG A 98 2.60 7.84 15.87
C ARG A 98 1.18 7.35 16.20
N GLU A 99 0.32 8.31 16.56
CA GLU A 99 -1.06 8.03 16.98
C GLU A 99 -2.07 8.02 15.80
N GLU A 100 -1.66 8.50 14.63
CA GLU A 100 -2.53 8.56 13.48
C GLU A 100 -2.80 7.17 12.90
N PRO A 101 -4.00 6.94 12.34
CA PRO A 101 -4.28 5.68 11.63
C PRO A 101 -3.35 5.49 10.42
N VAL A 102 -3.04 4.22 10.14
CA VAL A 102 -2.21 3.84 8.97
C VAL A 102 -2.95 2.80 8.13
N MET A 103 -2.88 2.95 6.81
CA MET A 103 -3.40 2.03 5.82
C MET A 103 -2.27 1.53 4.93
N VAL A 104 -1.96 0.26 4.98
CA VAL A 104 -0.95 -0.38 4.14
C VAL A 104 -1.63 -0.99 2.92
N GLU A 105 -1.33 -0.51 1.71
CA GLU A 105 -1.88 -1.09 0.47
C GLU A 105 -0.94 -2.16 -0.09
N ILE A 106 -1.41 -3.41 -0.13
CA ILE A 106 -0.70 -4.50 -0.80
C ILE A 106 -0.85 -4.33 -2.32
N LYS A 107 0.28 -4.11 -2.99
CA LYS A 107 0.37 -4.13 -4.46
C LYS A 107 0.78 -5.51 -4.97
N HIS A 108 1.72 -6.16 -4.30
CA HIS A 108 2.20 -7.50 -4.65
C HIS A 108 2.93 -8.15 -3.48
N LEU A 109 2.49 -9.35 -3.09
CA LEU A 109 3.20 -10.27 -2.18
C LEU A 109 3.13 -11.67 -2.80
N GLU A 110 4.25 -12.33 -2.95
CA GLU A 110 4.34 -13.63 -3.60
C GLU A 110 4.55 -14.77 -2.61
N THR A 111 5.35 -14.53 -1.55
CA THR A 111 5.71 -15.59 -0.61
C THR A 111 4.90 -15.52 0.69
N ASP A 112 4.74 -16.68 1.33
CA ASP A 112 4.13 -16.77 2.67
C ASP A 112 4.99 -16.07 3.73
N GLN A 113 6.31 -16.02 3.50
CA GLN A 113 7.22 -15.29 4.37
C GLN A 113 6.90 -13.78 4.36
N ALA A 114 6.73 -13.19 3.19
CA ALA A 114 6.39 -11.77 3.07
C ALA A 114 5.01 -11.47 3.65
N ARG A 115 4.02 -12.35 3.42
CA ARG A 115 2.67 -12.23 4.01
C ARG A 115 2.72 -12.29 5.54
N SER A 116 3.52 -13.23 6.10
CA SER A 116 3.73 -13.35 7.55
C SER A 116 4.44 -12.12 8.12
N GLU A 117 5.51 -11.62 7.47
CA GLU A 117 6.20 -10.40 7.89
C GLU A 117 5.25 -9.20 8.00
N VAL A 118 4.40 -9.01 6.99
CA VAL A 118 3.40 -7.93 6.98
C VAL A 118 2.39 -8.11 8.10
N LEU A 119 1.82 -9.32 8.27
CA LEU A 119 0.85 -9.61 9.32
C LEU A 119 1.45 -9.42 10.72
N ASP A 120 2.60 -10.05 10.98
CA ASP A 120 3.29 -10.01 12.27
C ASP A 120 3.72 -8.58 12.67
N THR A 121 4.03 -7.76 11.68
CA THR A 121 4.38 -6.35 11.92
C THR A 121 3.14 -5.54 12.26
N ILE A 122 2.09 -5.66 11.43
CA ILE A 122 0.88 -4.83 11.56
C ILE A 122 0.04 -5.22 12.78
N SER A 123 0.01 -6.51 13.17
CA SER A 123 -0.73 -6.97 14.35
C SER A 123 -0.24 -6.31 15.67
N LYS A 124 1.00 -5.86 15.70
CA LYS A 124 1.60 -5.14 16.84
C LYS A 124 1.33 -3.63 16.81
N MET A 125 0.73 -3.12 15.72
CA MET A 125 0.54 -1.69 15.50
C MET A 125 -0.91 -1.28 15.78
N ARG A 126 -1.08 -0.30 16.65
CA ARG A 126 -2.41 0.22 16.97
C ARG A 126 -2.96 1.07 15.82
N LYS A 127 -4.24 0.86 15.46
CA LYS A 127 -4.95 1.61 14.40
C LYS A 127 -4.38 1.40 12.98
N TRP A 128 -3.64 0.32 12.75
CA TRP A 128 -3.18 -0.03 11.43
C TRP A 128 -4.13 -1.01 10.76
N LYS A 129 -4.27 -0.86 9.45
CA LYS A 129 -5.09 -1.74 8.61
C LYS A 129 -4.35 -2.05 7.32
N VAL A 130 -4.74 -3.16 6.71
CA VAL A 130 -4.24 -3.58 5.40
C VAL A 130 -5.35 -3.45 4.38
N MET A 131 -5.03 -2.99 3.18
CA MET A 131 -5.97 -3.02 2.07
C MET A 131 -5.35 -3.62 0.81
N ALA A 132 -6.21 -4.16 -0.05
CA ALA A 132 -5.85 -4.56 -1.40
C ALA A 132 -7.03 -4.36 -2.35
N THR A 133 -6.76 -3.98 -3.61
CA THR A 133 -7.79 -4.06 -4.65
C THR A 133 -8.10 -5.53 -4.96
N PRO A 134 -9.29 -5.89 -5.50
CA PRO A 134 -9.61 -7.28 -5.80
C PRO A 134 -8.56 -8.00 -6.65
N ILE A 135 -8.00 -7.33 -7.66
CA ILE A 135 -6.96 -7.90 -8.53
C ILE A 135 -5.66 -8.12 -7.75
N ARG A 136 -5.23 -7.14 -6.93
CA ARG A 136 -4.03 -7.25 -6.10
C ARG A 136 -4.18 -8.31 -5.01
N PHE A 137 -5.38 -8.37 -4.41
CA PHE A 137 -5.71 -9.41 -3.45
C PHE A 137 -5.59 -10.81 -4.05
N SER A 138 -6.19 -11.04 -5.23
CA SER A 138 -6.13 -12.36 -5.90
C SER A 138 -4.71 -12.76 -6.33
N ARG A 139 -3.85 -11.79 -6.67
CA ARG A 139 -2.45 -12.05 -7.00
C ARG A 139 -1.60 -12.31 -5.76
N SER A 140 -1.84 -11.58 -4.68
CA SER A 140 -1.05 -11.68 -3.45
C SER A 140 -1.50 -12.78 -2.50
N PHE A 141 -2.72 -13.33 -2.69
CA PHE A 141 -3.28 -14.43 -1.89
C PHE A 141 -3.85 -15.47 -2.85
N PRO A 142 -3.08 -16.53 -3.17
CA PRO A 142 -3.52 -17.63 -4.04
C PRO A 142 -4.82 -18.24 -3.57
N GLU A 143 -5.62 -18.76 -4.49
CA GLU A 143 -6.97 -19.25 -4.19
C GLU A 143 -6.94 -20.38 -3.15
N GLU A 144 -5.94 -21.24 -3.23
CA GLU A 144 -5.75 -22.40 -2.37
C GLU A 144 -5.53 -22.05 -0.89
N THR A 145 -4.87 -20.91 -0.62
CA THR A 145 -4.48 -20.49 0.75
C THR A 145 -5.21 -19.22 1.20
N ARG A 146 -6.07 -18.66 0.36
CA ARG A 146 -6.71 -17.35 0.57
C ARG A 146 -7.56 -17.28 1.83
N ASP A 147 -8.33 -18.33 2.10
CA ASP A 147 -9.22 -18.36 3.27
C ASP A 147 -8.42 -18.59 4.55
N GLU A 148 -7.32 -19.35 4.47
CA GLU A 148 -6.38 -19.48 5.58
C GLU A 148 -5.75 -18.13 5.93
N TRP A 149 -5.24 -17.41 4.93
CA TRP A 149 -4.68 -16.06 5.16
C TRP A 149 -5.71 -15.09 5.72
N ARG A 150 -6.95 -15.11 5.21
CA ARG A 150 -8.04 -14.29 5.76
C ARG A 150 -8.28 -14.59 7.23
N SER A 151 -8.38 -15.87 7.59
CA SER A 151 -8.56 -16.31 8.97
C SER A 151 -7.40 -15.91 9.87
N ARG A 152 -6.16 -15.97 9.38
CA ARG A 152 -4.98 -15.50 10.11
C ARG A 152 -5.02 -13.99 10.37
N PHE A 153 -5.35 -13.16 9.36
CA PHE A 153 -5.51 -11.71 9.55
C PHE A 153 -6.60 -11.40 10.58
N GLU A 154 -7.73 -12.08 10.52
CA GLU A 154 -8.85 -11.93 11.47
C GLU A 154 -8.44 -12.35 12.89
N SER A 155 -7.74 -13.47 13.07
CA SER A 155 -7.31 -13.96 14.38
C SER A 155 -6.29 -13.04 15.06
N GLU A 156 -5.45 -12.35 14.29
CA GLU A 156 -4.50 -11.36 14.77
C GLU A 156 -5.12 -9.96 14.93
N GLY A 157 -6.43 -9.81 14.68
CA GLY A 157 -7.14 -8.55 14.80
C GLY A 157 -6.79 -7.52 13.73
N VAL A 158 -6.16 -7.94 12.62
CA VAL A 158 -5.79 -7.05 11.51
C VAL A 158 -6.91 -7.01 10.49
N GLU A 159 -7.52 -5.85 10.31
CA GLU A 159 -8.57 -5.67 9.31
C GLU A 159 -8.00 -5.64 7.90
N LEU A 160 -8.37 -6.63 7.09
CA LEU A 160 -8.04 -6.68 5.67
C LEU A 160 -9.18 -6.07 4.84
N VAL A 161 -8.98 -4.84 4.38
CA VAL A 161 -9.99 -4.08 3.63
C VAL A 161 -9.86 -4.36 2.13
N ARG A 162 -10.89 -4.94 1.52
CA ARG A 162 -10.97 -5.10 0.06
C ARG A 162 -11.54 -3.84 -0.57
N VAL A 163 -10.71 -3.11 -1.32
CA VAL A 163 -11.13 -1.86 -1.98
C VAL A 163 -11.32 -2.09 -3.47
N GLY A 164 -12.56 -2.04 -3.95
CA GLY A 164 -12.86 -2.11 -5.38
C GLY A 164 -12.33 -0.89 -6.13
N ARG A 165 -11.76 -1.12 -7.34
CA ARG A 165 -11.21 -0.07 -8.23
C ARG A 165 -12.17 1.11 -8.42
N HIS A 166 -13.47 0.83 -8.52
CA HIS A 166 -14.52 1.84 -8.65
C HIS A 166 -14.71 2.68 -7.37
N ARG A 167 -14.45 2.11 -6.19
CA ARG A 167 -14.57 2.83 -4.92
C ARG A 167 -13.49 3.91 -4.78
N LEU A 168 -12.28 3.63 -5.26
CA LEU A 168 -11.19 4.62 -5.30
C LEU A 168 -11.50 5.75 -6.29
N ASN A 169 -12.03 5.43 -7.47
CA ASN A 169 -12.44 6.44 -8.46
C ASN A 169 -13.66 7.26 -8.01
N LEU A 170 -14.55 6.67 -7.27
CA LEU A 170 -15.72 7.33 -6.68
C LEU A 170 -15.35 8.43 -5.70
N PHE A 171 -14.45 8.14 -4.77
CA PHE A 171 -13.94 9.14 -3.83
C PHE A 171 -13.18 10.27 -4.53
N ARG A 172 -12.70 10.01 -5.77
CA ARG A 172 -11.99 11.01 -6.58
C ARG A 172 -12.90 11.84 -7.48
N SER A 173 -13.99 11.28 -8.03
CA SER A 173 -14.75 11.91 -9.11
C SER A 173 -16.22 12.20 -8.79
N CYS A 174 -16.85 11.49 -7.85
CA CYS A 174 -18.27 11.66 -7.59
C CYS A 174 -18.54 12.56 -6.38
N LYS A 175 -19.02 13.76 -6.64
CA LYS A 175 -19.51 14.70 -5.62
C LYS A 175 -20.95 14.43 -5.18
N THR A 176 -21.67 13.51 -5.84
CA THR A 176 -23.09 13.25 -5.57
C THR A 176 -23.35 11.78 -5.25
N ARG A 177 -24.36 11.53 -4.39
CA ARG A 177 -24.85 10.20 -4.02
C ARG A 177 -25.28 9.36 -5.23
N MET A 178 -25.79 10.01 -6.27
CA MET A 178 -26.30 9.37 -7.49
C MET A 178 -25.16 8.91 -8.41
N GLY A 179 -24.11 9.70 -8.55
CA GLY A 179 -22.90 9.28 -9.27
C GLY A 179 -22.24 8.06 -8.63
N TRP A 180 -22.33 7.95 -7.28
CA TRP A 180 -21.86 6.79 -6.54
C TRP A 180 -22.66 5.52 -6.92
N PHE A 181 -23.98 5.62 -6.98
CA PHE A 181 -24.87 4.50 -7.30
C PHE A 181 -24.61 3.94 -8.72
N PHE A 182 -24.49 4.81 -9.72
CA PHE A 182 -24.25 4.41 -11.11
C PHE A 182 -22.82 3.93 -11.40
N ALA A 183 -21.84 4.35 -10.63
CA ALA A 183 -20.47 3.94 -10.84
C ALA A 183 -20.15 2.52 -10.32
N GLN A 184 -21.08 1.85 -9.58
CA GLN A 184 -20.83 0.54 -8.98
C GLN A 184 -21.95 -0.50 -9.13
N PRO A 185 -22.49 -0.73 -10.34
CA PRO A 185 -23.60 -1.68 -10.50
C PRO A 185 -23.25 -3.10 -10.06
N ARG A 186 -22.00 -3.55 -10.25
CA ARG A 186 -21.57 -4.90 -9.87
C ARG A 186 -21.33 -5.09 -8.38
N TRP A 187 -20.99 -4.05 -7.67
CA TRP A 187 -20.71 -4.08 -6.24
C TRP A 187 -21.98 -4.24 -5.40
N LEU A 188 -23.08 -3.65 -5.85
CA LEU A 188 -24.40 -3.78 -5.24
C LEU A 188 -24.97 -5.19 -5.34
N PHE A 189 -24.50 -6.00 -6.31
CA PHE A 189 -25.01 -7.33 -6.60
C PHE A 189 -24.05 -8.47 -6.20
N GLY A 190 -22.95 -8.16 -5.50
CA GLY A 190 -22.01 -9.19 -5.01
C GLY A 190 -21.22 -9.93 -6.11
N LEU A 191 -21.15 -9.36 -7.32
CA LEU A 191 -20.43 -9.93 -8.48
C LEU A 191 -19.02 -9.35 -8.62
#